data_9f3f818dcb2318d4ddfc4d77481e0aca
#
_entry.id   9f3f818dcb2318d4ddfc4d77481e0aca
#
_cell.length_a   1.000
_cell.length_b   1.000
_cell.length_c   1.000
_cell.angle_alpha   90.00
_cell.angle_beta   90.00
_cell.angle_gamma   90.00
#
_symmetry.space_group_name_H-M   'P 1'
#
loop_
_entity.id
_entity.type
_entity.pdbx_description
1 polymer ?
#
loop_
_entity_poly.entity_id
_entity_poly.type
_entity_poly.pdbx_seq_one_letter_code
_entity_poly.pdbx_strand_id
1 'polypeptide(L)'
;MLKILLDASLVIEHSKTELFYFTRAQYPPNPSIDLISVGGPVIFSKSIWRYLGFYFDHKLNFNYHTHFYATKCLSTLSAMKMLENSSRGLLPIQKWLLYRMCVLPIALYGF
;
A
#
# COMPACT_ATOMS: atom_id res chain seq x y z
N MET A 1 -27.32 8.72 0.10
CA MET A 1 -26.23 7.91 -0.53
C MET A 1 -26.55 6.41 -0.57
N LEU A 2 -26.87 5.78 0.57
CA LEU A 2 -27.18 4.35 0.62
C LEU A 2 -28.36 3.97 -0.30
N LYS A 3 -29.43 4.78 -0.32
CA LYS A 3 -30.59 4.58 -1.17
C LYS A 3 -30.22 4.60 -2.67
N ILE A 4 -29.33 5.52 -3.09
CA ILE A 4 -28.87 5.62 -4.47
C ILE A 4 -28.08 4.37 -4.88
N LEU A 5 -27.25 3.82 -3.98
CA LEU A 5 -26.50 2.60 -4.23
C LEU A 5 -27.42 1.38 -4.36
N LEU A 6 -28.46 1.28 -3.53
CA LEU A 6 -29.44 0.22 -3.61
C LEU A 6 -30.24 0.30 -4.90
N ASP A 7 -30.64 1.50 -5.33
CA ASP A 7 -31.35 1.72 -6.60
C ASP A 7 -30.49 1.32 -7.81
N ALA A 8 -29.14 1.44 -7.70
CA ALA A 8 -28.21 0.99 -8.72
C ALA A 8 -27.82 -0.49 -8.57
N SER A 9 -28.47 -1.26 -7.70
CA SER A 9 -28.14 -2.66 -7.38
C SER A 9 -26.72 -2.86 -6.83
N LEU A 10 -26.20 -1.85 -6.16
CA LEU A 10 -24.88 -1.90 -5.49
C LEU A 10 -25.06 -2.14 -4.00
N VAL A 11 -24.23 -2.99 -3.44
CA VAL A 11 -24.21 -3.32 -2.01
C VAL A 11 -22.88 -2.91 -1.41
N ILE A 12 -22.92 -2.24 -0.24
CA ILE A 12 -21.71 -1.86 0.49
C ILE A 12 -21.16 -3.08 1.23
N GLU A 13 -19.90 -3.40 0.98
CA GLU A 13 -19.17 -4.44 1.69
C GLU A 13 -18.57 -3.86 2.98
N HIS A 14 -19.23 -4.08 4.11
CA HIS A 14 -18.79 -3.53 5.39
C HIS A 14 -17.43 -4.07 5.86
N SER A 15 -17.10 -5.30 5.50
CA SER A 15 -15.79 -5.90 5.85
C SER A 15 -14.60 -5.19 5.19
N LYS A 16 -14.83 -4.48 4.10
CA LYS A 16 -13.82 -3.70 3.36
C LYS A 16 -13.82 -2.22 3.72
N THR A 17 -14.75 -1.79 4.57
CA THR A 17 -14.81 -0.39 5.01
C THR A 17 -13.67 -0.11 5.99
N GLU A 18 -12.91 0.93 5.72
CA GLU A 18 -11.79 1.35 6.55
C GLU A 18 -11.97 2.81 6.95
N LEU A 19 -11.61 3.12 8.20
CA LEU A 19 -11.60 4.47 8.73
C LEU A 19 -10.17 4.95 8.85
N PHE A 20 -9.91 6.14 8.35
CA PHE A 20 -8.61 6.77 8.47
C PHE A 20 -8.75 8.23 8.92
N TYR A 21 -7.97 8.63 9.90
CA TYR A 21 -8.01 9.97 10.45
C TYR A 21 -6.72 10.73 10.16
N PHE A 22 -6.79 11.74 9.32
CA PHE A 22 -5.66 12.59 8.96
C PHE A 22 -5.47 13.70 10.00
N THR A 23 -4.29 13.76 10.58
CA THR A 23 -3.95 14.80 11.56
C THR A 23 -2.44 15.04 11.58
N ARG A 24 -2.05 16.27 11.93
CA ARG A 24 -0.65 16.63 12.16
C ARG A 24 -0.19 16.34 13.59
N ALA A 25 -1.08 15.95 14.49
CA ALA A 25 -0.74 15.63 15.87
C ALA A 25 0.27 14.46 15.94
N GLN A 26 1.15 14.52 16.91
CA GLN A 26 2.13 13.44 17.15
C GLN A 26 1.44 12.15 17.61
N TYR A 27 0.43 12.31 18.46
CA TYR A 27 -0.41 11.22 18.96
C TYR A 27 -1.85 11.46 18.49
N PRO A 28 -2.25 10.93 17.33
CA PRO A 28 -3.60 11.16 16.84
C PRO A 28 -4.63 10.48 17.74
N PRO A 29 -5.81 11.07 17.91
CA PRO A 29 -6.91 10.37 18.53
C PRO A 29 -7.25 9.12 17.73
N ASN A 30 -7.86 8.14 18.39
CA ASN A 30 -8.32 6.92 17.73
C ASN A 30 -9.85 6.97 17.57
N PRO A 31 -10.39 7.74 16.61
CA PRO A 31 -11.83 7.83 16.42
C PRO A 31 -12.39 6.51 15.96
N SER A 32 -13.62 6.22 16.32
CA SER A 32 -14.37 5.06 15.86
C SER A 32 -15.68 5.50 15.22
N ILE A 33 -16.15 4.73 14.27
CA ILE A 33 -17.46 4.90 13.65
C ILE A 33 -18.27 3.63 13.92
N ASP A 34 -19.49 3.85 14.43
CA ASP A 34 -20.45 2.78 14.67
C ASP A 34 -21.33 2.60 13.44
N LEU A 35 -21.21 1.45 12.80
CA LEU A 35 -21.99 1.05 11.64
C LEU A 35 -23.18 0.14 12.02
N ILE A 36 -23.48 -0.03 13.31
CA ILE A 36 -24.59 -0.90 13.77
C ILE A 36 -25.92 -0.46 13.13
N SER A 37 -26.14 0.83 12.96
CA SER A 37 -27.34 1.37 12.31
C SER A 37 -27.52 0.94 10.85
N VAL A 38 -26.45 0.54 10.18
CA VAL A 38 -26.45 0.03 8.79
C VAL A 38 -26.06 -1.45 8.71
N GLY A 39 -26.10 -2.16 9.86
CA GLY A 39 -25.79 -3.60 9.92
C GLY A 39 -24.30 -3.94 9.92
N GLY A 40 -23.42 -2.98 10.17
CA GLY A 40 -21.97 -3.16 10.17
C GLY A 40 -21.36 -3.13 11.57
N PRO A 41 -20.09 -3.50 11.70
CA PRO A 41 -19.34 -3.47 12.97
C PRO A 41 -18.91 -2.05 13.35
N VAL A 42 -18.43 -1.89 14.59
CA VAL A 42 -17.70 -0.69 15.01
C VAL A 42 -16.32 -0.71 14.37
N ILE A 43 -15.94 0.38 13.72
CA ILE A 43 -14.66 0.50 13.01
C ILE A 43 -13.80 1.55 13.71
N PHE A 44 -12.58 1.14 14.06
CA PHE A 44 -11.55 2.04 14.59
C PHE A 44 -10.65 2.58 13.47
N SER A 45 -10.07 3.77 13.68
CA SER A 45 -9.15 4.34 12.72
C SER A 45 -7.87 3.52 12.60
N LYS A 46 -7.36 3.38 11.38
CA LYS A 46 -6.06 2.76 11.11
C LYS A 46 -4.96 3.82 11.09
N SER A 47 -3.76 3.44 11.50
CA SER A 47 -2.58 4.32 11.48
C SER A 47 -1.99 4.46 10.07
N ILE A 48 -2.13 3.44 9.25
CA ILE A 48 -1.61 3.39 7.88
C ILE A 48 -2.73 2.94 6.96
N TRP A 49 -2.90 3.68 5.88
CA TRP A 49 -3.88 3.41 4.85
C TRP A 49 -3.21 3.05 3.54
N ARG A 50 -3.59 1.91 2.97
CA ARG A 50 -3.15 1.48 1.64
C ARG A 50 -4.26 1.76 0.63
N TYR A 51 -3.96 2.60 -0.36
CA TYR A 51 -4.88 2.92 -1.44
C TYR A 51 -4.18 2.85 -2.80
N LEU A 52 -4.65 2.00 -3.69
CA LEU A 52 -4.07 1.77 -5.02
C LEU A 52 -2.55 1.50 -4.99
N GLY A 53 -2.08 0.80 -3.99
CA GLY A 53 -0.66 0.52 -3.80
C GLY A 53 0.14 1.62 -3.11
N PHE A 54 -0.45 2.79 -2.88
CA PHE A 54 0.15 3.85 -2.07
C PHE A 54 -0.10 3.61 -0.59
N TYR A 55 0.89 3.92 0.22
CA TYR A 55 0.78 3.90 1.67
C TYR A 55 0.76 5.33 2.21
N PHE A 56 -0.29 5.64 2.95
CA PHE A 56 -0.47 6.95 3.57
C PHE A 56 -0.39 6.81 5.09
N ASP A 57 0.34 7.71 5.72
CA ASP A 57 0.31 7.89 7.16
C ASP A 57 -0.66 9.02 7.54
N HIS A 58 -0.93 9.18 8.84
CA HIS A 58 -1.85 10.21 9.32
C HIS A 58 -1.37 11.64 9.04
N LYS A 59 -0.07 11.85 8.80
CA LYS A 59 0.54 13.15 8.48
C LYS A 59 0.71 13.39 6.98
N LEU A 60 0.45 12.38 6.14
CA LEU A 60 0.68 12.41 4.70
C LEU A 60 2.14 12.70 4.31
N ASN A 61 3.10 12.20 5.09
CA ASN A 61 4.54 12.39 4.83
C ASN A 61 5.13 11.44 3.81
N PHE A 62 4.41 10.39 3.43
CA PHE A 62 4.89 9.32 2.55
C PHE A 62 6.15 8.58 3.02
N ASN A 63 6.59 8.80 4.25
CA ASN A 63 7.77 8.12 4.80
C ASN A 63 7.60 6.61 4.83
N TYR A 64 6.42 6.14 5.24
CA TYR A 64 6.12 4.72 5.24
C TYR A 64 6.11 4.14 3.82
N HIS A 65 5.52 4.84 2.86
CA HIS A 65 5.49 4.44 1.45
C HIS A 65 6.91 4.29 0.89
N THR A 66 7.75 5.29 1.08
CA THR A 66 9.15 5.28 0.65
C THR A 66 9.92 4.14 1.27
N HIS A 67 9.79 3.94 2.57
CA HIS A 67 10.46 2.85 3.29
C HIS A 67 10.02 1.47 2.81
N PHE A 68 8.72 1.27 2.62
CA PHE A 68 8.17 0.01 2.12
C PHE A 68 8.72 -0.36 0.74
N TYR A 69 8.70 0.57 -0.20
CA TYR A 69 9.19 0.32 -1.55
C TYR A 69 10.71 0.23 -1.62
N ALA A 70 11.45 0.98 -0.80
CA ALA A 70 12.90 0.83 -0.67
C ALA A 70 13.28 -0.58 -0.18
N THR A 71 12.61 -1.08 0.84
CA THR A 71 12.82 -2.45 1.35
C THR A 71 12.50 -3.50 0.28
N LYS A 72 11.42 -3.30 -0.46
CA LYS A 72 11.03 -4.19 -1.56
C LYS A 72 12.06 -4.19 -2.69
N CYS A 73 12.63 -3.04 -3.03
CA CYS A 73 13.72 -2.92 -3.98
C CYS A 73 14.97 -3.68 -3.53
N LEU A 74 15.39 -3.51 -2.29
CA LEU A 74 16.54 -4.21 -1.72
C LEU A 74 16.35 -5.73 -1.75
N SER A 75 15.16 -6.20 -1.45
CA SER A 75 14.79 -7.62 -1.56
C SER A 75 14.92 -8.12 -2.99
N THR A 76 14.45 -7.36 -3.96
CA THR A 76 14.56 -7.69 -5.39
C THR A 76 16.02 -7.72 -5.86
N LEU A 77 16.83 -6.76 -5.44
CA LEU A 77 18.27 -6.73 -5.74
C LEU A 77 19.00 -7.94 -5.14
N SER A 78 18.64 -8.34 -3.91
CA SER A 78 19.22 -9.54 -3.29
C SER A 78 18.84 -10.81 -4.06
N ALA A 79 17.62 -10.91 -4.55
CA ALA A 79 17.19 -12.01 -5.40
C ALA A 79 17.98 -12.04 -6.73
N MET A 80 18.27 -10.88 -7.33
CA MET A 80 19.09 -10.80 -8.54
C MET A 80 20.52 -11.30 -8.30
N LYS A 81 21.10 -11.06 -7.13
CA LYS A 81 22.45 -11.59 -6.78
C LYS A 81 22.47 -13.11 -6.77
N MET A 82 21.40 -13.76 -6.39
CA MET A 82 21.33 -15.23 -6.43
C MET A 82 21.43 -15.77 -7.86
N LEU A 83 20.94 -15.03 -8.85
CA LEU A 83 21.07 -15.40 -10.26
C LEU A 83 22.49 -15.18 -10.79
N GLU A 84 23.25 -14.29 -10.20
CA GLU A 84 24.65 -14.02 -10.59
C GLU A 84 25.61 -15.13 -10.14
N ASN A 85 25.31 -15.81 -9.04
CA ASN A 85 26.16 -16.84 -8.44
C ASN A 85 26.10 -18.21 -9.13
N SER A 86 25.28 -18.36 -10.17
CA SER A 86 25.22 -19.59 -10.94
C SER A 86 26.40 -19.66 -11.92
N SER A 87 26.88 -20.87 -12.21
CA SER A 87 27.95 -21.12 -13.20
C SER A 87 27.59 -20.63 -14.62
N ARG A 88 26.31 -20.37 -14.86
CA ARG A 88 25.75 -19.79 -16.08
C ARG A 88 25.08 -18.45 -15.76
N GLY A 89 25.78 -17.57 -15.07
CA GLY A 89 25.26 -16.26 -14.66
C GLY A 89 24.74 -15.42 -15.84
N LEU A 90 23.91 -14.44 -15.50
CA LEU A 90 23.33 -13.51 -16.47
C LEU A 90 24.43 -12.66 -17.14
N LEU A 91 24.27 -12.40 -18.43
CA LEU A 91 25.09 -11.43 -19.14
C LEU A 91 24.84 -10.01 -18.61
N PRO A 92 25.82 -9.09 -18.69
CA PRO A 92 25.65 -7.71 -18.20
C PRO A 92 24.43 -7.00 -18.77
N ILE A 93 24.10 -7.22 -20.04
CA ILE A 93 22.92 -6.64 -20.67
C ILE A 93 21.61 -7.22 -20.10
N GLN A 94 21.60 -8.49 -19.75
CA GLN A 94 20.44 -9.14 -19.12
C GLN A 94 20.23 -8.60 -17.69
N LYS A 95 21.31 -8.38 -16.93
CA LYS A 95 21.25 -7.74 -15.61
C LYS A 95 20.68 -6.33 -15.70
N TRP A 96 21.13 -5.57 -16.68
CA TRP A 96 20.62 -4.22 -16.93
C TRP A 96 19.12 -4.22 -17.26
N LEU A 97 18.68 -5.15 -18.12
CA LEU A 97 17.26 -5.28 -18.45
C LEU A 97 16.41 -5.65 -17.24
N LEU A 98 16.87 -6.60 -16.40
CA LEU A 98 16.18 -6.97 -15.17
C LEU A 98 16.09 -5.79 -14.20
N TYR A 99 17.18 -5.06 -14.01
CA TYR A 99 17.20 -3.88 -13.18
C TYR A 99 16.17 -2.85 -13.67
N ARG A 100 16.19 -2.55 -14.95
CA ARG A 100 15.28 -1.57 -15.57
C ARG A 100 13.82 -2.01 -15.53
N MET A 101 13.52 -3.29 -15.70
CA MET A 101 12.15 -3.79 -15.78
C MET A 101 11.56 -4.17 -14.43
N CYS A 102 12.37 -4.55 -13.45
CA CYS A 102 11.90 -5.04 -12.15
C CYS A 102 12.20 -4.06 -11.01
N VAL A 103 13.42 -3.57 -10.91
CA VAL A 103 13.86 -2.76 -9.75
C VAL A 103 13.36 -1.32 -9.86
N LEU A 104 13.58 -0.66 -11.00
CA LEU A 104 13.18 0.73 -11.20
C LEU A 104 11.67 0.96 -11.06
N PRO A 105 10.77 0.14 -11.63
CA PRO A 105 9.34 0.31 -11.45
C PRO A 105 8.90 0.21 -9.98
N ILE A 106 9.54 -0.66 -9.21
CA ILE A 106 9.26 -0.79 -7.77
C ILE A 106 9.75 0.46 -7.03
N ALA A 107 10.99 0.90 -7.29
CA ALA A 107 11.59 2.05 -6.61
C ALA A 107 10.85 3.36 -6.90
N LEU A 108 10.39 3.54 -8.13
CA LEU A 108 9.77 4.78 -8.60
C LEU A 108 8.25 4.76 -8.52
N TYR A 109 7.65 3.72 -7.94
CA TYR A 109 6.20 3.64 -7.83
C TYR A 109 5.65 4.82 -7.00
N GLY A 110 4.80 5.61 -7.62
CA GLY A 110 4.19 6.77 -6.98
C GLY A 110 4.96 8.08 -7.11
N PHE A 111 6.05 8.08 -7.83
CA PHE A 111 6.87 9.28 -8.06
C PHE A 111 6.82 9.74 -9.52
#